data_e80eb0bcdbcb6f164f5b3ca1cd12083c
#
_entry.id   e80eb0bcdbcb6f164f5b3ca1cd12083c
#
_cell.length_a   1.000
_cell.length_b   1.000
_cell.length_c   1.000
_cell.angle_alpha   90.00
_cell.angle_beta   90.00
_cell.angle_gamma   90.00
#
_symmetry.space_group_name_H-M   'P 1'
#
loop_
_entity.id
_entity.type
_entity.pdbx_description
1 polymer ?
#
loop_
_entity_poly.entity_id
_entity_poly.type
_entity_poly.pdbx_seq_one_letter_code
_entity_poly.pdbx_strand_id
1 'polypeptide(L)'
;MKRYIYNILILLSVGLLFSCQSSHKKLLNSNNNDAKYEAAVKAYEKGDYYKANQLFENLILYFRGKDKAEDVNMYYGKSLMEDGQYYVAGYQFENFVRWFPYSPKAEEALYLSAYCKYKESPDFYLDQTLTQESIKAFKDYIAKYPESPRVQEANKCLDELRMKLIQKDYTQAYNYYKVGQYQAAQTALKGFINKYADQTKYRQDAMYYIVLADYHFAMGSVEEKKKERWNNMILDYERYQALFENFTDKTKIEDLKSKYEFAKKELENLK
;
A
#
# COMPACT_ATOMS: atom_id res chain seq x y z
N MET A 1 12.67 3.08 57.06
CA MET A 1 13.33 4.18 56.29
C MET A 1 13.29 3.94 54.77
N LYS A 2 13.72 2.82 54.21
CA LYS A 2 13.71 2.58 52.75
C LYS A 2 12.32 2.71 52.07
N ARG A 3 11.25 2.28 52.72
CA ARG A 3 9.89 2.33 52.22
C ARG A 3 9.32 3.76 52.14
N TYR A 4 9.68 4.64 53.04
CA TYR A 4 9.33 6.06 53.02
C TYR A 4 10.07 6.85 51.96
N ILE A 5 11.34 6.52 51.70
CA ILE A 5 12.13 7.12 50.60
C ILE A 5 11.56 6.74 49.25
N TYR A 6 11.10 5.49 49.05
CA TYR A 6 10.47 5.02 47.82
C TYR A 6 9.14 5.74 47.56
N ASN A 7 8.31 5.92 48.59
CA ASN A 7 7.05 6.64 48.45
C ASN A 7 7.26 8.14 48.17
N ILE A 8 8.29 8.76 48.73
CA ILE A 8 8.64 10.17 48.45
C ILE A 8 9.15 10.32 47.00
N LEU A 9 9.98 9.37 46.51
CA LEU A 9 10.44 9.36 45.12
C LEU A 9 9.30 9.18 44.11
N ILE A 10 8.32 8.33 44.41
CA ILE A 10 7.11 8.14 43.57
C ILE A 10 6.24 9.43 43.59
N LEU A 11 6.04 10.06 44.74
CA LEU A 11 5.31 11.32 44.83
C LEU A 11 6.01 12.48 44.10
N LEU A 12 7.34 12.54 44.14
CA LEU A 12 8.12 13.53 43.38
C LEU A 12 8.03 13.29 41.87
N SER A 13 8.05 12.05 41.43
CA SER A 13 7.93 11.71 39.99
C SER A 13 6.54 12.04 39.44
N VAL A 14 5.50 11.80 40.19
CA VAL A 14 4.10 12.16 39.83
C VAL A 14 3.92 13.68 39.77
N GLY A 15 4.50 14.44 40.72
CA GLY A 15 4.44 15.90 40.72
C GLY A 15 5.10 16.57 39.51
N LEU A 16 6.17 15.98 38.97
CA LEU A 16 6.85 16.48 37.78
C LEU A 16 6.03 16.30 36.47
N LEU A 17 5.19 15.26 36.39
CA LEU A 17 4.33 15.02 35.23
C LEU A 17 3.17 16.03 35.16
N PHE A 18 2.57 16.43 36.27
CA PHE A 18 1.50 17.43 36.31
C PHE A 18 1.98 18.86 36.02
N SER A 19 3.21 19.21 36.36
CA SER A 19 3.78 20.56 36.14
C SER A 19 3.95 20.86 34.62
N CYS A 20 4.36 19.86 33.82
CA CYS A 20 4.59 20.06 32.40
C CYS A 20 3.26 20.27 31.62
N GLN A 21 2.20 19.57 32.01
CA GLN A 21 0.89 19.66 31.36
C GLN A 21 0.19 21.02 31.62
N SER A 22 0.37 21.61 32.77
CA SER A 22 -0.17 22.94 33.10
C SER A 22 0.47 24.07 32.30
N SER A 23 1.77 23.97 32.05
CA SER A 23 2.54 24.95 31.26
C SER A 23 2.15 24.95 29.80
N HIS A 24 1.99 23.75 29.18
CA HIS A 24 1.55 23.63 27.78
C HIS A 24 0.15 24.22 27.56
N LYS A 25 -0.82 23.89 28.42
CA LYS A 25 -2.19 24.42 28.33
C LYS A 25 -2.21 25.95 28.49
N LYS A 26 -1.36 26.50 29.35
CA LYS A 26 -1.22 27.94 29.54
C LYS A 26 -0.68 28.63 28.28
N LEU A 27 0.27 28.00 27.61
CA LEU A 27 0.82 28.49 26.36
C LEU A 27 -0.18 28.42 25.20
N LEU A 28 -0.92 27.31 25.06
CA LEU A 28 -2.00 27.16 24.05
C LEU A 28 -3.03 28.28 24.14
N ASN A 29 -3.39 28.68 25.36
CA ASN A 29 -4.39 29.73 25.61
C ASN A 29 -3.80 31.15 25.64
N SER A 30 -2.49 31.31 25.45
CA SER A 30 -1.85 32.63 25.41
C SER A 30 -2.08 33.34 24.08
N ASN A 31 -1.91 34.64 24.03
CA ASN A 31 -1.90 35.42 22.77
C ASN A 31 -0.49 35.58 22.19
N ASN A 32 0.54 35.00 22.84
CA ASN A 32 1.92 35.07 22.35
C ASN A 32 2.21 34.01 21.28
N ASN A 33 1.89 34.35 20.04
CA ASN A 33 2.01 33.41 18.93
C ASN A 33 3.47 33.12 18.50
N ASP A 34 4.40 34.03 18.76
CA ASP A 34 5.81 33.75 18.54
C ASP A 34 6.36 32.74 19.55
N ALA A 35 6.02 32.88 20.83
CA ALA A 35 6.37 31.87 21.84
C ALA A 35 5.72 30.51 21.58
N LYS A 36 4.48 30.50 21.04
CA LYS A 36 3.84 29.24 20.58
C LYS A 36 4.61 28.60 19.45
N TYR A 37 5.04 29.39 18.46
CA TYR A 37 5.82 28.89 17.31
C TYR A 37 7.13 28.27 17.77
N GLU A 38 7.91 28.96 18.59
CA GLU A 38 9.17 28.43 19.13
C GLU A 38 8.98 27.15 19.94
N ALA A 39 7.92 27.08 20.74
CA ALA A 39 7.57 25.90 21.53
C ALA A 39 7.10 24.75 20.64
N ALA A 40 6.39 25.03 19.54
CA ALA A 40 5.94 24.03 18.57
C ALA A 40 7.13 23.40 17.84
N VAL A 41 8.06 24.21 17.34
CA VAL A 41 9.30 23.74 16.70
C VAL A 41 10.11 22.91 17.68
N LYS A 42 10.30 23.38 18.91
CA LYS A 42 11.02 22.64 19.95
C LYS A 42 10.34 21.32 20.32
N ALA A 43 9.02 21.26 20.34
CA ALA A 43 8.27 20.02 20.58
C ALA A 43 8.47 19.04 19.43
N TYR A 44 8.40 19.51 18.17
CA TYR A 44 8.67 18.71 16.98
C TYR A 44 10.08 18.11 16.99
N GLU A 45 11.11 18.94 17.24
CA GLU A 45 12.51 18.51 17.31
C GLU A 45 12.76 17.45 18.40
N LYS A 46 11.97 17.48 19.49
CA LYS A 46 12.03 16.49 20.57
C LYS A 46 11.20 15.22 20.30
N GLY A 47 10.49 15.14 19.19
CA GLY A 47 9.59 14.04 18.90
C GLY A 47 8.26 14.07 19.68
N ASP A 48 7.93 15.19 20.35
CA ASP A 48 6.62 15.39 21.02
C ASP A 48 5.62 15.92 20.00
N TYR A 49 5.30 15.08 19.00
CA TYR A 49 4.49 15.47 17.85
C TYR A 49 3.06 15.83 18.24
N TYR A 50 2.50 15.20 19.25
CA TYR A 50 1.17 15.54 19.76
C TYR A 50 1.10 16.99 20.24
N LYS A 51 2.08 17.45 21.03
CA LYS A 51 2.13 18.86 21.48
C LYS A 51 2.44 19.80 20.33
N ALA A 52 3.33 19.40 19.42
CA ALA A 52 3.63 20.18 18.22
C ALA A 52 2.37 20.41 17.39
N ASN A 53 1.57 19.37 17.14
CA ASN A 53 0.30 19.45 16.42
C ASN A 53 -0.65 20.47 17.00
N GLN A 54 -0.89 20.41 18.31
CA GLN A 54 -1.79 21.35 18.98
C GLN A 54 -1.35 22.81 18.86
N LEU A 55 -0.04 23.05 18.95
CA LEU A 55 0.51 24.40 18.83
C LEU A 55 0.48 24.90 17.39
N PHE A 56 0.89 24.08 16.41
CA PHE A 56 0.88 24.49 15.00
C PHE A 56 -0.54 24.71 14.47
N GLU A 57 -1.51 23.86 14.84
CA GLU A 57 -2.92 24.03 14.49
C GLU A 57 -3.45 25.40 14.90
N ASN A 58 -3.14 25.85 16.13
CA ASN A 58 -3.50 27.18 16.63
C ASN A 58 -2.85 28.32 15.83
N LEU A 59 -1.71 28.07 15.18
CA LEU A 59 -0.90 29.10 14.50
C LEU A 59 -1.25 29.27 13.03
N ILE A 60 -1.90 28.29 12.38
CA ILE A 60 -2.22 28.33 10.93
C ILE A 60 -2.98 29.60 10.56
N LEU A 61 -4.05 29.91 11.29
CA LEU A 61 -4.88 31.10 11.02
C LEU A 61 -4.14 32.39 11.32
N TYR A 62 -3.38 32.41 12.39
CA TYR A 62 -2.63 33.61 12.78
C TYR A 62 -1.54 34.01 11.79
N PHE A 63 -0.80 33.00 11.27
CA PHE A 63 0.29 33.26 10.33
C PHE A 63 -0.16 33.33 8.86
N ARG A 64 -1.45 33.16 8.56
CA ARG A 64 -1.96 33.28 7.19
C ARG A 64 -1.55 34.64 6.58
N GLY A 65 -0.80 34.59 5.46
CA GLY A 65 -0.29 35.77 4.76
C GLY A 65 0.87 36.49 5.46
N LYS A 66 1.51 35.86 6.45
CA LYS A 66 2.70 36.38 7.13
C LYS A 66 3.93 35.52 6.83
N ASP A 67 5.13 36.01 7.16
CA ASP A 67 6.42 35.40 6.83
C ASP A 67 6.58 33.94 7.26
N LYS A 68 6.00 33.54 8.39
CA LYS A 68 6.10 32.17 8.91
C LYS A 68 4.99 31.23 8.40
N ALA A 69 4.12 31.67 7.48
CA ALA A 69 2.98 30.89 7.04
C ALA A 69 3.39 29.54 6.43
N GLU A 70 4.40 29.53 5.57
CA GLU A 70 4.91 28.31 4.94
C GLU A 70 5.51 27.34 5.97
N ASP A 71 6.33 27.87 6.89
CA ASP A 71 6.97 27.04 7.93
C ASP A 71 5.94 26.37 8.83
N VAL A 72 4.97 27.15 9.32
CA VAL A 72 3.90 26.63 10.19
C VAL A 72 3.13 25.53 9.49
N ASN A 73 2.71 25.71 8.24
CA ASN A 73 1.95 24.72 7.50
C ASN A 73 2.78 23.47 7.21
N MET A 74 4.05 23.62 6.88
CA MET A 74 4.95 22.50 6.59
C MET A 74 5.27 21.69 7.86
N TYR A 75 5.62 22.36 8.96
CA TYR A 75 5.84 21.68 10.24
C TYR A 75 4.58 21.00 10.77
N TYR A 76 3.41 21.63 10.61
CA TYR A 76 2.15 21.00 11.00
C TYR A 76 1.90 19.70 10.24
N GLY A 77 2.02 19.72 8.90
CA GLY A 77 1.91 18.52 8.10
C GLY A 77 2.91 17.43 8.50
N LYS A 78 4.18 17.80 8.70
CA LYS A 78 5.23 16.88 9.13
C LYS A 78 4.95 16.30 10.52
N SER A 79 4.52 17.12 11.46
CA SER A 79 4.23 16.65 12.82
C SER A 79 3.00 15.72 12.88
N LEU A 80 1.98 15.97 12.07
CA LEU A 80 0.85 15.04 11.89
C LEU A 80 1.32 13.70 11.30
N MET A 81 2.18 13.74 10.29
CA MET A 81 2.73 12.53 9.65
C MET A 81 3.54 11.69 10.64
N GLU A 82 4.42 12.31 11.41
CA GLU A 82 5.25 11.65 12.43
C GLU A 82 4.40 11.12 13.61
N ASP A 83 3.25 11.74 13.90
CA ASP A 83 2.26 11.28 14.86
C ASP A 83 1.36 10.14 14.32
N GLY A 84 1.58 9.70 13.07
CA GLY A 84 0.84 8.63 12.43
C GLY A 84 -0.54 9.06 11.88
N GLN A 85 -0.86 10.34 11.88
CA GLN A 85 -2.12 10.89 11.38
C GLN A 85 -2.04 11.15 9.86
N TYR A 86 -1.73 10.08 9.09
CA TYR A 86 -1.39 10.19 7.66
C TYR A 86 -2.51 10.82 6.82
N TYR A 87 -3.77 10.50 7.08
CA TYR A 87 -4.89 11.08 6.34
C TYR A 87 -4.93 12.60 6.45
N VAL A 88 -4.83 13.12 7.69
CA VAL A 88 -4.85 14.57 7.95
C VAL A 88 -3.58 15.23 7.42
N ALA A 89 -2.42 14.60 7.61
CA ALA A 89 -1.14 15.07 7.10
C ALA A 89 -1.15 15.20 5.57
N GLY A 90 -1.65 14.18 4.87
CA GLY A 90 -1.76 14.19 3.39
C GLY A 90 -2.60 15.36 2.89
N TYR A 91 -3.75 15.60 3.52
CA TYR A 91 -4.60 16.76 3.22
C TYR A 91 -3.90 18.10 3.50
N GLN A 92 -3.15 18.18 4.62
CA GLN A 92 -2.39 19.39 4.97
C GLN A 92 -1.30 19.69 3.93
N PHE A 93 -0.58 18.68 3.44
CA PHE A 93 0.41 18.86 2.37
C PHE A 93 -0.23 19.24 1.03
N GLU A 94 -1.40 18.70 0.67
CA GLU A 94 -2.16 19.16 -0.51
C GLU A 94 -2.55 20.63 -0.42
N ASN A 95 -3.02 21.06 0.76
CA ASN A 95 -3.33 22.46 1.00
C ASN A 95 -2.08 23.34 0.92
N PHE A 96 -0.94 22.87 1.42
CA PHE A 96 0.34 23.58 1.28
C PHE A 96 0.65 23.85 -0.19
N VAL A 97 0.61 22.83 -1.05
CA VAL A 97 0.88 22.97 -2.50
C VAL A 97 -0.11 23.93 -3.17
N ARG A 98 -1.36 23.95 -2.72
CA ARG A 98 -2.42 24.83 -3.25
C ARG A 98 -2.21 26.29 -2.84
N TRP A 99 -1.80 26.53 -1.60
CA TRP A 99 -1.64 27.89 -1.07
C TRP A 99 -0.29 28.49 -1.39
N PHE A 100 0.74 27.65 -1.53
CA PHE A 100 2.13 28.06 -1.77
C PHE A 100 2.74 27.37 -3.00
N PRO A 101 2.11 27.49 -4.20
CA PRO A 101 2.52 26.73 -5.39
C PRO A 101 3.94 27.06 -5.89
N TYR A 102 4.45 28.24 -5.54
CA TYR A 102 5.79 28.70 -5.90
C TYR A 102 6.82 28.58 -4.77
N SER A 103 6.44 28.02 -3.64
CA SER A 103 7.36 27.75 -2.53
C SER A 103 8.42 26.72 -2.94
N PRO A 104 9.69 26.89 -2.55
CA PRO A 104 10.71 25.87 -2.72
C PRO A 104 10.38 24.57 -1.97
N LYS A 105 9.44 24.63 -1.02
CA LYS A 105 8.94 23.45 -0.26
C LYS A 105 7.76 22.75 -0.95
N ALA A 106 7.21 23.32 -2.05
CA ALA A 106 6.04 22.76 -2.72
C ALA A 106 6.30 21.36 -3.32
N GLU A 107 7.51 21.13 -3.82
CA GLU A 107 7.93 19.80 -4.31
C GLU A 107 7.91 18.78 -3.17
N GLU A 108 8.54 19.08 -2.04
CA GLU A 108 8.57 18.21 -0.87
C GLU A 108 7.14 17.94 -0.34
N ALA A 109 6.31 18.97 -0.25
CA ALA A 109 4.93 18.81 0.21
C ALA A 109 4.10 17.91 -0.71
N LEU A 110 4.26 18.02 -2.03
CA LEU A 110 3.57 17.16 -2.98
C LEU A 110 4.00 15.69 -2.83
N TYR A 111 5.30 15.45 -2.67
CA TYR A 111 5.82 14.10 -2.38
C TYR A 111 5.26 13.56 -1.07
N LEU A 112 5.29 14.32 0.02
CA LEU A 112 4.80 13.91 1.33
C LEU A 112 3.28 13.65 1.32
N SER A 113 2.50 14.39 0.54
CA SER A 113 1.08 14.10 0.35
C SER A 113 0.87 12.71 -0.28
N ALA A 114 1.62 12.38 -1.35
CA ALA A 114 1.56 11.07 -1.98
C ALA A 114 2.03 9.95 -1.02
N TYR A 115 3.07 10.22 -0.25
CA TYR A 115 3.60 9.29 0.75
C TYR A 115 2.61 9.02 1.88
N CYS A 116 1.89 10.04 2.37
CA CYS A 116 0.82 9.85 3.35
C CYS A 116 -0.29 8.93 2.82
N LYS A 117 -0.72 9.11 1.56
CA LYS A 117 -1.67 8.21 0.91
C LYS A 117 -1.14 6.78 0.76
N TYR A 118 0.17 6.62 0.52
CA TYR A 118 0.82 5.31 0.50
C TYR A 118 0.74 4.63 1.87
N LYS A 119 0.96 5.37 2.95
CA LYS A 119 0.85 4.85 4.32
C LYS A 119 -0.58 4.45 4.70
N GLU A 120 -1.58 5.11 4.12
CA GLU A 120 -3.01 4.79 4.27
C GLU A 120 -3.49 3.64 3.38
N SER A 121 -2.67 3.20 2.42
CA SER A 121 -3.01 2.09 1.54
C SER A 121 -3.19 0.80 2.33
N PRO A 122 -4.40 0.20 2.32
CA PRO A 122 -4.72 -0.96 3.14
C PRO A 122 -4.08 -2.25 2.61
N ASP A 123 -4.26 -3.35 3.34
CA ASP A 123 -3.88 -4.67 2.87
C ASP A 123 -4.63 -5.06 1.59
N PHE A 124 -4.00 -5.91 0.75
CA PHE A 124 -4.47 -6.22 -0.60
C PHE A 124 -5.88 -6.81 -0.67
N TYR A 125 -6.36 -7.49 0.37
CA TYR A 125 -7.68 -8.12 0.42
C TYR A 125 -8.83 -7.14 0.73
N LEU A 126 -8.50 -5.93 1.23
CA LEU A 126 -9.47 -4.87 1.51
C LEU A 126 -9.78 -4.05 0.25
N ASP A 127 -10.65 -3.04 0.36
CA ASP A 127 -10.88 -2.07 -0.71
C ASP A 127 -9.60 -1.33 -1.07
N GLN A 128 -9.34 -1.14 -2.36
CA GLN A 128 -8.08 -0.58 -2.87
C GLN A 128 -8.22 0.85 -3.42
N THR A 129 -9.28 1.56 -3.07
CA THR A 129 -9.50 2.95 -3.51
C THR A 129 -8.33 3.84 -3.09
N LEU A 130 -7.91 3.78 -1.80
CA LEU A 130 -6.76 4.55 -1.31
C LEU A 130 -5.44 4.16 -1.98
N THR A 131 -5.26 2.88 -2.33
CA THR A 131 -4.10 2.42 -3.11
C THR A 131 -4.06 3.06 -4.50
N GLN A 132 -5.21 3.13 -5.18
CA GLN A 132 -5.31 3.74 -6.51
C GLN A 132 -5.09 5.26 -6.44
N GLU A 133 -5.62 5.93 -5.41
CA GLU A 133 -5.38 7.35 -5.16
C GLU A 133 -3.90 7.65 -4.91
N SER A 134 -3.22 6.79 -4.13
CA SER A 134 -1.79 6.92 -3.89
C SER A 134 -0.96 6.73 -5.17
N ILE A 135 -1.30 5.73 -6.00
CA ILE A 135 -0.66 5.52 -7.31
C ILE A 135 -0.82 6.75 -8.19
N LYS A 136 -2.02 7.34 -8.22
CA LYS A 136 -2.26 8.57 -8.97
C LYS A 136 -1.41 9.72 -8.43
N ALA A 137 -1.37 9.92 -7.12
CA ALA A 137 -0.62 11.01 -6.49
C ALA A 137 0.89 10.92 -6.78
N PHE A 138 1.50 9.73 -6.72
CA PHE A 138 2.90 9.57 -7.10
C PHE A 138 3.16 9.78 -8.59
N LYS A 139 2.26 9.35 -9.47
CA LYS A 139 2.37 9.64 -10.90
C LYS A 139 2.30 11.15 -11.18
N ASP A 140 1.38 11.85 -10.55
CA ASP A 140 1.23 13.30 -10.65
C ASP A 140 2.50 14.02 -10.14
N TYR A 141 3.08 13.53 -9.02
CA TYR A 141 4.35 14.03 -8.49
C TYR A 141 5.50 13.86 -9.48
N ILE A 142 5.71 12.64 -10.00
CA ILE A 142 6.80 12.34 -10.94
C ILE A 142 6.64 13.14 -12.24
N ALA A 143 5.41 13.28 -12.74
CA ALA A 143 5.14 14.08 -13.93
C ALA A 143 5.47 15.56 -13.74
N LYS A 144 5.23 16.10 -12.54
CA LYS A 144 5.50 17.50 -12.21
C LYS A 144 6.97 17.79 -11.90
N TYR A 145 7.68 16.82 -11.30
CA TYR A 145 9.06 16.97 -10.85
C TYR A 145 9.94 15.78 -11.30
N PRO A 146 10.14 15.58 -12.62
CA PRO A 146 10.84 14.41 -13.17
C PRO A 146 12.32 14.33 -12.78
N GLU A 147 12.94 15.49 -12.50
CA GLU A 147 14.36 15.58 -12.10
C GLU A 147 14.57 15.55 -10.58
N SER A 148 13.52 15.36 -9.80
CA SER A 148 13.65 15.30 -8.34
C SER A 148 14.44 14.08 -7.89
N PRO A 149 15.35 14.22 -6.89
CA PRO A 149 16.05 13.08 -6.29
C PRO A 149 15.09 12.08 -5.62
N ARG A 150 13.86 12.48 -5.28
CA ARG A 150 12.83 11.61 -4.70
C ARG A 150 12.09 10.73 -5.72
N VAL A 151 12.33 10.90 -7.02
CA VAL A 151 11.67 10.09 -8.08
C VAL A 151 11.96 8.61 -7.91
N GLN A 152 13.18 8.25 -7.51
CA GLN A 152 13.56 6.85 -7.28
C GLN A 152 12.73 6.22 -6.14
N GLU A 153 12.55 6.95 -5.04
CA GLU A 153 11.74 6.49 -3.91
C GLU A 153 10.24 6.44 -4.25
N ALA A 154 9.75 7.44 -4.99
CA ALA A 154 8.38 7.46 -5.48
C ALA A 154 8.07 6.25 -6.38
N ASN A 155 8.99 5.88 -7.27
CA ASN A 155 8.85 4.68 -8.11
C ASN A 155 8.83 3.40 -7.27
N LYS A 156 9.66 3.29 -6.24
CA LYS A 156 9.62 2.16 -5.31
C LYS A 156 8.26 2.03 -4.62
N CYS A 157 7.71 3.13 -4.11
CA CYS A 157 6.35 3.13 -3.54
C CYS A 157 5.29 2.73 -4.58
N LEU A 158 5.41 3.21 -5.82
CA LEU A 158 4.52 2.83 -6.92
C LEU A 158 4.55 1.34 -7.20
N ASP A 159 5.72 0.73 -7.21
CA ASP A 159 5.87 -0.71 -7.47
C ASP A 159 5.24 -1.53 -6.34
N GLU A 160 5.42 -1.14 -5.08
CA GLU A 160 4.79 -1.79 -3.92
C GLU A 160 3.26 -1.69 -3.98
N LEU A 161 2.71 -0.53 -4.33
CA LEU A 161 1.26 -0.33 -4.49
C LEU A 161 0.69 -1.16 -5.64
N ARG A 162 1.40 -1.21 -6.78
CA ARG A 162 1.03 -2.05 -7.94
C ARG A 162 1.02 -3.53 -7.56
N MET A 163 2.01 -3.99 -6.79
CA MET A 163 2.08 -5.37 -6.32
C MET A 163 0.88 -5.74 -5.44
N LYS A 164 0.36 -4.84 -4.60
CA LYS A 164 -0.89 -5.05 -3.84
C LYS A 164 -2.09 -5.29 -4.78
N LEU A 165 -2.23 -4.48 -5.83
CA LEU A 165 -3.32 -4.65 -6.82
C LEU A 165 -3.19 -5.98 -7.57
N ILE A 166 -1.99 -6.33 -8.00
CA ILE A 166 -1.70 -7.60 -8.68
C ILE A 166 -2.03 -8.78 -7.77
N GLN A 167 -1.60 -8.74 -6.52
CA GLN A 167 -1.89 -9.78 -5.54
C GLN A 167 -3.40 -9.93 -5.30
N LYS A 168 -4.14 -8.84 -5.22
CA LYS A 168 -5.60 -8.85 -5.09
C LYS A 168 -6.25 -9.56 -6.27
N ASP A 169 -5.94 -9.13 -7.49
CA ASP A 169 -6.54 -9.66 -8.71
C ASP A 169 -6.21 -11.16 -8.89
N TYR A 170 -4.95 -11.55 -8.63
CA TYR A 170 -4.55 -12.95 -8.63
C TYR A 170 -5.33 -13.77 -7.60
N THR A 171 -5.42 -13.28 -6.36
CA THR A 171 -6.10 -13.99 -5.28
C THR A 171 -7.59 -14.17 -5.57
N GLN A 172 -8.24 -13.16 -6.15
CA GLN A 172 -9.65 -13.26 -6.58
C GLN A 172 -9.82 -14.32 -7.67
N ALA A 173 -8.96 -14.33 -8.69
CA ALA A 173 -8.99 -15.33 -9.76
C ALA A 173 -8.73 -16.76 -9.22
N TYR A 174 -7.74 -16.91 -8.34
CA TYR A 174 -7.37 -18.19 -7.72
C TYR A 174 -8.47 -18.73 -6.78
N ASN A 175 -9.22 -17.85 -6.11
CA ASN A 175 -10.30 -18.29 -5.24
C ASN A 175 -11.39 -19.08 -5.97
N TYR A 176 -11.69 -18.80 -7.25
CA TYR A 176 -12.59 -19.64 -8.05
C TYR A 176 -12.09 -21.09 -8.14
N TYR A 177 -10.78 -21.28 -8.31
CA TYR A 177 -10.16 -22.61 -8.32
C TYR A 177 -10.34 -23.30 -6.96
N LYS A 178 -10.05 -22.60 -5.85
CA LYS A 178 -10.17 -23.13 -4.49
C LYS A 178 -11.58 -23.62 -4.13
N VAL A 179 -12.60 -22.96 -4.64
CA VAL A 179 -13.99 -23.33 -4.40
C VAL A 179 -14.56 -24.29 -5.45
N GLY A 180 -13.72 -24.84 -6.34
CA GLY A 180 -14.11 -25.83 -7.34
C GLY A 180 -14.85 -25.26 -8.55
N GLN A 181 -14.91 -23.95 -8.72
CA GLN A 181 -15.54 -23.28 -9.89
C GLN A 181 -14.52 -23.21 -11.05
N TYR A 182 -14.14 -24.36 -11.59
CA TYR A 182 -13.02 -24.49 -12.51
C TYR A 182 -13.16 -23.68 -13.80
N GLN A 183 -14.36 -23.61 -14.41
CA GLN A 183 -14.61 -22.80 -15.59
C GLN A 183 -14.42 -21.29 -15.32
N ALA A 184 -14.93 -20.82 -14.19
CA ALA A 184 -14.75 -19.43 -13.77
C ALA A 184 -13.28 -19.13 -13.44
N ALA A 185 -12.58 -20.07 -12.78
CA ALA A 185 -11.17 -19.97 -12.46
C ALA A 185 -10.31 -19.81 -13.73
N GLN A 186 -10.52 -20.66 -14.73
CA GLN A 186 -9.86 -20.61 -16.03
C GLN A 186 -10.02 -19.23 -16.68
N THR A 187 -11.26 -18.74 -16.77
CA THR A 187 -11.55 -17.43 -17.37
C THR A 187 -10.88 -16.29 -16.61
N ALA A 188 -10.99 -16.28 -15.28
CA ALA A 188 -10.43 -15.24 -14.43
C ALA A 188 -8.90 -15.24 -14.45
N LEU A 189 -8.25 -16.41 -14.37
CA LEU A 189 -6.79 -16.54 -14.41
C LEU A 189 -6.23 -16.17 -15.79
N LYS A 190 -6.90 -16.51 -16.88
CA LYS A 190 -6.50 -16.06 -18.24
C LYS A 190 -6.62 -14.53 -18.37
N GLY A 191 -7.68 -13.94 -17.83
CA GLY A 191 -7.83 -12.49 -17.74
C GLY A 191 -6.71 -11.84 -16.93
N PHE A 192 -6.34 -12.43 -15.81
CA PHE A 192 -5.20 -11.99 -14.99
C PHE A 192 -3.88 -12.01 -15.76
N ILE A 193 -3.54 -13.09 -16.44
CA ILE A 193 -2.31 -13.20 -17.25
C ILE A 193 -2.26 -12.13 -18.35
N ASN A 194 -3.38 -11.87 -19.02
CA ASN A 194 -3.46 -10.86 -20.06
C ASN A 194 -3.27 -9.43 -19.51
N LYS A 195 -3.80 -9.16 -18.31
CA LYS A 195 -3.67 -7.86 -17.65
C LYS A 195 -2.27 -7.59 -17.11
N TYR A 196 -1.57 -8.64 -16.65
CA TYR A 196 -0.29 -8.53 -15.93
C TYR A 196 0.81 -9.38 -16.60
N ALA A 197 1.05 -9.15 -17.90
CA ALA A 197 1.96 -9.95 -18.71
C ALA A 197 3.40 -10.01 -18.16
N ASP A 198 3.87 -8.95 -17.49
CA ASP A 198 5.25 -8.78 -17.03
C ASP A 198 5.53 -9.35 -15.63
N GLN A 199 4.50 -9.83 -14.92
CA GLN A 199 4.61 -10.28 -13.52
C GLN A 199 4.93 -11.77 -13.43
N THR A 200 6.19 -12.13 -13.43
CA THR A 200 6.67 -13.52 -13.53
C THR A 200 6.15 -14.44 -12.43
N LYS A 201 6.19 -14.04 -11.14
CA LYS A 201 5.78 -14.89 -10.01
C LYS A 201 4.30 -15.29 -10.08
N TYR A 202 3.39 -14.33 -10.10
CA TYR A 202 1.96 -14.61 -10.14
C TYR A 202 1.51 -15.19 -11.48
N ARG A 203 2.21 -14.83 -12.56
CA ARG A 203 1.96 -15.40 -13.89
C ARG A 203 2.21 -16.88 -13.93
N GLN A 204 3.34 -17.35 -13.37
CA GLN A 204 3.67 -18.77 -13.31
C GLN A 204 2.61 -19.55 -12.53
N ASP A 205 2.22 -19.05 -11.35
CA ASP A 205 1.16 -19.67 -10.56
C ASP A 205 -0.19 -19.68 -11.28
N ALA A 206 -0.54 -18.57 -11.94
CA ALA A 206 -1.78 -18.49 -12.71
C ALA A 206 -1.82 -19.51 -13.86
N MET A 207 -0.71 -19.69 -14.60
CA MET A 207 -0.59 -20.70 -15.66
C MET A 207 -0.75 -22.11 -15.11
N TYR A 208 -0.10 -22.41 -14.00
CA TYR A 208 -0.25 -23.71 -13.33
C TYR A 208 -1.72 -23.97 -12.99
N TYR A 209 -2.42 -23.02 -12.34
CA TYR A 209 -3.82 -23.20 -11.94
C TYR A 209 -4.80 -23.15 -13.11
N ILE A 210 -4.47 -22.54 -14.24
CA ILE A 210 -5.28 -22.65 -15.48
C ILE A 210 -5.32 -24.10 -15.94
N VAL A 211 -4.15 -24.72 -16.10
CA VAL A 211 -4.07 -26.12 -16.58
C VAL A 211 -4.74 -27.08 -15.59
N LEU A 212 -4.57 -26.85 -14.28
CA LEU A 212 -5.28 -27.63 -13.26
C LEU A 212 -6.79 -27.42 -13.31
N ALA A 213 -7.25 -26.20 -13.53
CA ALA A 213 -8.68 -25.92 -13.64
C ALA A 213 -9.28 -26.61 -14.88
N ASP A 214 -8.58 -26.59 -16.02
CA ASP A 214 -8.97 -27.32 -17.22
C ASP A 214 -9.05 -28.84 -16.97
N TYR A 215 -8.04 -29.40 -16.31
CA TYR A 215 -8.03 -30.81 -15.93
C TYR A 215 -9.24 -31.21 -15.07
N HIS A 216 -9.49 -30.49 -13.98
CA HIS A 216 -10.63 -30.79 -13.10
C HIS A 216 -11.98 -30.53 -13.79
N PHE A 217 -12.05 -29.54 -14.66
CA PHE A 217 -13.25 -29.25 -15.42
C PHE A 217 -13.56 -30.35 -16.44
N ALA A 218 -12.54 -30.89 -17.10
CA ALA A 218 -12.69 -32.04 -18.00
C ALA A 218 -13.10 -33.30 -17.23
N MET A 219 -12.45 -33.59 -16.09
CA MET A 219 -12.77 -34.74 -15.24
C MET A 219 -14.24 -34.75 -14.78
N GLY A 220 -14.78 -33.60 -14.39
CA GLY A 220 -16.18 -33.46 -13.94
C GLY A 220 -17.19 -33.28 -15.06
N SER A 221 -16.82 -33.55 -16.32
CA SER A 221 -17.68 -33.31 -17.49
C SER A 221 -18.54 -34.50 -17.85
N VAL A 222 -19.71 -34.21 -18.46
CA VAL A 222 -20.49 -35.24 -19.17
C VAL A 222 -19.73 -35.71 -20.40
N GLU A 223 -19.97 -36.96 -20.82
CA GLU A 223 -19.21 -37.65 -21.86
C GLU A 223 -19.15 -36.86 -23.18
N GLU A 224 -20.26 -36.24 -23.58
CA GLU A 224 -20.36 -35.47 -24.82
C GLU A 224 -19.43 -34.24 -24.85
N LYS A 225 -19.02 -33.76 -23.68
CA LYS A 225 -18.14 -32.58 -23.53
C LYS A 225 -16.70 -32.93 -23.16
N LYS A 226 -16.42 -34.14 -22.76
CA LYS A 226 -15.07 -34.56 -22.33
C LYS A 226 -14.02 -34.34 -23.42
N LYS A 227 -14.33 -34.74 -24.66
CA LYS A 227 -13.39 -34.63 -25.78
C LYS A 227 -12.98 -33.16 -26.03
N GLU A 228 -13.93 -32.25 -26.04
CA GLU A 228 -13.70 -30.80 -26.20
C GLU A 228 -12.80 -30.27 -25.07
N ARG A 229 -13.11 -30.63 -23.81
CA ARG A 229 -12.45 -30.09 -22.61
C ARG A 229 -11.05 -30.65 -22.40
N TRP A 230 -10.83 -31.94 -22.73
CA TRP A 230 -9.46 -32.51 -22.74
C TRP A 230 -8.58 -31.84 -23.82
N ASN A 231 -9.11 -31.58 -25.02
CA ASN A 231 -8.38 -30.83 -26.02
C ASN A 231 -8.02 -29.43 -25.56
N ASN A 232 -8.93 -28.71 -24.87
CA ASN A 232 -8.63 -27.38 -24.33
C ASN A 232 -7.54 -27.44 -23.26
N MET A 233 -7.55 -28.43 -22.37
CA MET A 233 -6.52 -28.64 -21.35
C MET A 233 -5.15 -28.89 -22.01
N ILE A 234 -5.08 -29.74 -23.03
CA ILE A 234 -3.86 -30.04 -23.78
C ILE A 234 -3.33 -28.77 -24.45
N LEU A 235 -4.20 -27.98 -25.12
CA LEU A 235 -3.81 -26.73 -25.78
C LEU A 235 -3.25 -25.70 -24.79
N ASP A 236 -3.86 -25.56 -23.60
CA ASP A 236 -3.35 -24.65 -22.59
C ASP A 236 -2.05 -25.15 -21.97
N TYR A 237 -1.89 -26.45 -21.74
CA TYR A 237 -0.61 -27.02 -21.34
C TYR A 237 0.49 -26.74 -22.36
N GLU A 238 0.26 -27.06 -23.65
CA GLU A 238 1.24 -26.85 -24.72
C GLU A 238 1.56 -25.36 -24.94
N ARG A 239 0.56 -24.51 -24.85
CA ARG A 239 0.73 -23.05 -24.91
C ARG A 239 1.68 -22.51 -23.86
N TYR A 240 1.66 -23.07 -22.65
CA TYR A 240 2.48 -22.61 -21.54
C TYR A 240 3.75 -23.43 -21.34
N GLN A 241 3.91 -24.57 -22.02
CA GLN A 241 5.04 -25.49 -21.82
C GLN A 241 6.41 -24.80 -21.98
N ALA A 242 6.59 -23.96 -22.99
CA ALA A 242 7.83 -23.20 -23.20
C ALA A 242 8.13 -22.22 -22.05
N LEU A 243 7.11 -21.78 -21.31
CA LEU A 243 7.22 -20.89 -20.17
C LEU A 243 7.47 -21.67 -18.87
N PHE A 244 7.10 -22.96 -18.81
CA PHE A 244 7.36 -23.84 -17.67
C PHE A 244 8.85 -24.12 -17.46
N GLU A 245 9.66 -24.05 -18.50
CA GLU A 245 11.12 -24.20 -18.39
C GLU A 245 11.75 -23.18 -17.43
N ASN A 246 11.11 -22.01 -17.30
CA ASN A 246 11.53 -20.95 -16.39
C ASN A 246 10.92 -21.07 -14.98
N PHE A 247 10.11 -22.12 -14.72
CA PHE A 247 9.53 -22.32 -13.39
C PHE A 247 10.59 -22.83 -12.44
N THR A 248 10.61 -22.25 -11.24
CA THR A 248 11.52 -22.68 -10.17
C THR A 248 11.03 -23.93 -9.45
N ASP A 249 9.73 -24.17 -9.46
CA ASP A 249 9.06 -25.30 -8.78
C ASP A 249 8.92 -26.48 -9.75
N LYS A 250 9.89 -27.38 -9.71
CA LYS A 250 9.90 -28.61 -10.52
C LYS A 250 8.74 -29.55 -10.22
N THR A 251 8.22 -29.56 -8.98
CA THR A 251 7.09 -30.38 -8.58
C THR A 251 5.82 -30.01 -9.34
N LYS A 252 5.59 -28.70 -9.56
CA LYS A 252 4.47 -28.22 -10.39
C LYS A 252 4.61 -28.63 -11.85
N ILE A 253 5.82 -28.62 -12.38
CA ILE A 253 6.08 -29.06 -13.76
C ILE A 253 5.76 -30.53 -13.95
N GLU A 254 6.24 -31.37 -13.04
CA GLU A 254 6.00 -32.82 -13.06
C GLU A 254 4.52 -33.15 -12.88
N ASP A 255 3.83 -32.45 -11.99
CA ASP A 255 2.40 -32.57 -11.78
C ASP A 255 1.60 -32.24 -13.06
N LEU A 256 1.88 -31.14 -13.71
CA LEU A 256 1.21 -30.76 -14.97
C LEU A 256 1.51 -31.77 -16.09
N LYS A 257 2.75 -32.25 -16.19
CA LYS A 257 3.13 -33.27 -17.17
C LYS A 257 2.35 -34.57 -16.99
N SER A 258 2.23 -35.02 -15.75
CA SER A 258 1.44 -36.21 -15.41
C SER A 258 -0.03 -36.07 -15.84
N LYS A 259 -0.64 -34.90 -15.63
CA LYS A 259 -2.01 -34.61 -16.03
C LYS A 259 -2.18 -34.47 -17.55
N TYR A 260 -1.19 -33.95 -18.22
CA TYR A 260 -1.15 -33.88 -19.70
C TYR A 260 -1.15 -35.30 -20.30
N GLU A 261 -0.28 -36.19 -19.82
CA GLU A 261 -0.25 -37.57 -20.31
C GLU A 261 -1.56 -38.33 -20.00
N PHE A 262 -2.15 -38.07 -18.83
CA PHE A 262 -3.48 -38.59 -18.51
C PHE A 262 -4.54 -38.10 -19.51
N ALA A 263 -4.58 -36.81 -19.82
CA ALA A 263 -5.53 -36.22 -20.77
C ALA A 263 -5.42 -36.82 -22.17
N LYS A 264 -4.19 -37.06 -22.64
CA LYS A 264 -3.94 -37.72 -23.93
C LYS A 264 -4.52 -39.14 -23.99
N LYS A 265 -4.30 -39.91 -22.92
CA LYS A 265 -4.85 -41.27 -22.80
C LYS A 265 -6.38 -41.28 -22.80
N GLU A 266 -7.00 -40.33 -22.07
CA GLU A 266 -8.46 -40.17 -22.06
C GLU A 266 -9.03 -39.84 -23.45
N LEU A 267 -8.34 -38.98 -24.21
CA LEU A 267 -8.73 -38.68 -25.58
C LEU A 267 -8.64 -39.88 -26.56
N GLU A 268 -7.70 -40.78 -26.31
CA GLU A 268 -7.57 -42.05 -27.09
C GLU A 268 -8.76 -42.97 -26.80
N ASN A 269 -9.21 -43.01 -25.53
CA ASN A 269 -10.36 -43.82 -25.12
C ASN A 269 -11.71 -43.27 -25.65
N LEU A 270 -11.79 -41.97 -26.01
CA LEU A 270 -12.98 -41.34 -26.54
C LEU A 270 -13.08 -41.33 -28.07
N LYS A 271 -12.17 -42.03 -28.74
CA LYS A 271 -12.18 -42.27 -30.20
C LYS A 271 -13.09 -43.42 -30.51
#